data_51411ebabe28cd46796736b6fd31772f
#
_entry.id   51411ebabe28cd46796736b6fd31772f
#
_cell.length_a   1.000
_cell.length_b   1.000
_cell.length_c   1.000
_cell.angle_alpha   90.00
_cell.angle_beta   90.00
_cell.angle_gamma   90.00
#
_symmetry.space_group_name_H-M   'P 1'
#
loop_
_entity.id
_entity.type
_entity.pdbx_description
1 polymer ?
#
loop_
_entity_poly.entity_id
_entity_poly.type
_entity_poly.pdbx_seq_one_letter_code
_entity_poly.pdbx_strand_id
1 'polypeptide(L)'
;MTIEIPVPFKAHNIEAPSQMVETSKSEIVDMFTQAYLMRRLEIASDVLYKGKFIRGFCHLYDGQEAVCVGMEAALTKEDAIVTSYRDHCTHLGRGGTPL
;
A
#
# COMPACT_ATOMS: atom_id res chain seq x y z
N MET A 1 11.59 8.92 -16.34
CA MET A 1 12.85 9.35 -15.69
C MET A 1 13.41 8.18 -14.92
N THR A 2 14.73 8.11 -14.80
CA THR A 2 15.40 7.04 -14.06
C THR A 2 15.73 7.55 -12.65
N ILE A 3 15.42 6.76 -11.64
CA ILE A 3 15.73 7.05 -10.23
C ILE A 3 16.65 5.97 -9.71
N GLU A 4 17.67 6.36 -8.96
CA GLU A 4 18.52 5.44 -8.22
C GLU A 4 18.00 5.27 -6.79
N ILE A 5 17.81 4.03 -6.39
CA ILE A 5 17.46 3.68 -5.00
C ILE A 5 18.78 3.60 -4.20
N PRO A 6 18.96 4.46 -3.18
CA PRO A 6 20.26 4.65 -2.54
C PRO A 6 20.70 3.47 -1.66
N VAL A 7 19.79 2.56 -1.33
CA VAL A 7 20.09 1.39 -0.49
C VAL A 7 19.91 0.12 -1.29
N PRO A 8 20.94 -0.74 -1.41
CA PRO A 8 20.81 -1.99 -2.15
C PRO A 8 19.83 -2.93 -1.46
N PHE A 9 19.07 -3.65 -2.28
CA PHE A 9 18.17 -4.69 -1.79
C PHE A 9 18.95 -5.88 -1.26
N LYS A 10 18.49 -6.45 -0.15
CA LYS A 10 18.99 -7.72 0.36
C LYS A 10 18.07 -8.83 -0.13
N ALA A 11 18.62 -9.73 -0.93
CA ALA A 11 17.92 -10.90 -1.45
C ALA A 11 18.53 -12.18 -0.89
N HIS A 12 17.71 -13.23 -0.74
CA HIS A 12 18.16 -14.55 -0.27
C HIS A 12 17.88 -15.59 -1.35
N ASN A 13 18.93 -16.21 -1.86
CA ASN A 13 18.89 -17.23 -2.91
C ASN A 13 18.21 -16.80 -4.23
N ILE A 14 18.08 -15.52 -4.48
CA ILE A 14 17.62 -14.93 -5.73
C ILE A 14 18.49 -13.71 -6.08
N GLU A 15 18.52 -13.34 -7.36
CA GLU A 15 19.14 -12.09 -7.78
C GLU A 15 18.37 -10.91 -7.20
N ALA A 16 19.11 -9.93 -6.65
CA ALA A 16 18.50 -8.72 -6.12
C ALA A 16 17.95 -7.85 -7.26
N PRO A 17 16.80 -7.17 -7.06
CA PRO A 17 16.28 -6.25 -8.06
C PRO A 17 17.25 -5.08 -8.31
N SER A 18 17.16 -4.50 -9.51
CA SER A 18 17.96 -3.33 -9.89
C SER A 18 17.67 -2.15 -8.95
N GLN A 19 18.72 -1.42 -8.59
CA GLN A 19 18.58 -0.14 -7.90
C GLN A 19 18.16 1.01 -8.84
N MET A 20 18.33 0.81 -10.15
CA MET A 20 17.90 1.78 -11.16
C MET A 20 16.47 1.47 -11.59
N VAL A 21 15.55 2.39 -11.31
CA VAL A 21 14.12 2.24 -11.60
C VAL A 21 13.68 3.29 -12.59
N GLU A 22 13.01 2.87 -13.66
CA GLU A 22 12.34 3.78 -14.57
C GLU A 22 10.93 4.07 -14.07
N THR A 23 10.60 5.35 -14.01
CA THR A 23 9.29 5.83 -13.54
C THR A 23 8.95 7.17 -14.17
N SER A 24 7.72 7.62 -13.97
CA SER A 24 7.26 8.95 -14.37
C SER A 24 6.89 9.80 -13.15
N LYS A 25 6.86 11.12 -13.36
CA LYS A 25 6.42 12.03 -12.29
C LYS A 25 4.95 11.77 -11.89
N SER A 26 4.09 11.45 -12.85
CA SER A 26 2.69 11.11 -12.59
C SER A 26 2.59 9.86 -11.73
N GLU A 27 3.31 8.80 -12.09
CA GLU A 27 3.32 7.54 -11.34
C GLU A 27 3.74 7.74 -9.87
N ILE A 28 4.79 8.51 -9.62
CA ILE A 28 5.24 8.81 -8.25
C ILE A 28 4.17 9.60 -7.48
N VAL A 29 3.54 10.59 -8.12
CA VAL A 29 2.46 11.36 -7.50
C VAL A 29 1.25 10.49 -7.20
N ASP A 30 0.89 9.57 -8.10
CA ASP A 30 -0.20 8.63 -7.89
C ASP A 30 0.10 7.66 -6.75
N MET A 31 1.30 7.08 -6.70
CA MET A 31 1.75 6.22 -5.60
C MET A 31 1.72 6.96 -4.26
N PHE A 32 2.22 8.20 -4.22
CA PHE A 32 2.19 9.01 -3.01
C PHE A 32 0.76 9.33 -2.58
N THR A 33 -0.11 9.67 -3.53
CA THR A 33 -1.52 9.99 -3.26
C THR A 33 -2.24 8.78 -2.67
N GLN A 34 -2.02 7.60 -3.24
CA GLN A 34 -2.58 6.36 -2.72
C GLN A 34 -2.07 6.06 -1.30
N ALA A 35 -0.76 6.12 -1.08
CA ALA A 35 -0.17 5.89 0.24
C ALA A 35 -0.72 6.88 1.29
N TYR A 36 -0.86 8.14 0.92
CA TYR A 36 -1.43 9.18 1.79
C TYR A 36 -2.90 8.89 2.11
N LEU A 37 -3.71 8.53 1.11
CA LEU A 37 -5.12 8.18 1.30
C LEU A 37 -5.27 6.96 2.21
N MET A 38 -4.47 5.92 2.01
CA MET A 38 -4.43 4.73 2.85
C MET A 38 -4.12 5.09 4.31
N ARG A 39 -3.10 5.90 4.55
CA ARG A 39 -2.76 6.37 5.90
C ARG A 39 -3.91 7.16 6.52
N ARG A 40 -4.57 8.03 5.77
CA ARG A 40 -5.70 8.82 6.28
C ARG A 40 -6.90 7.95 6.63
N LEU A 41 -7.16 6.91 5.84
CA LEU A 41 -8.18 5.91 6.14
C LEU A 41 -7.90 5.21 7.48
N GLU A 42 -6.67 4.75 7.69
CA GLU A 42 -6.30 4.04 8.91
C GLU A 42 -6.37 4.94 10.16
N ILE A 43 -5.93 6.20 10.04
CA ILE A 43 -6.07 7.18 11.13
C ILE A 43 -7.55 7.41 11.47
N ALA A 44 -8.41 7.55 10.47
CA ALA A 44 -9.85 7.70 10.69
C ALA A 44 -10.45 6.45 11.32
N SER A 45 -10.05 5.27 10.88
CA SER A 45 -10.47 3.97 11.44
C SER A 45 -10.08 3.83 12.91
N ASP A 46 -8.87 4.24 13.29
CA ASP A 46 -8.42 4.26 14.68
C ASP A 46 -9.27 5.17 15.57
N VAL A 47 -9.57 6.36 15.08
CA VAL A 47 -10.44 7.31 15.80
C VAL A 47 -11.84 6.74 16.00
N LEU A 48 -12.43 6.17 14.95
CA LEU A 48 -13.76 5.55 15.02
C LEU A 48 -13.78 4.31 15.92
N TYR A 49 -12.71 3.54 15.90
CA TYR A 49 -12.57 2.36 16.76
C TYR A 49 -12.48 2.77 18.24
N LYS A 50 -11.64 3.75 18.57
CA LYS A 50 -11.53 4.31 19.93
C LYS A 50 -12.83 4.96 20.39
N GLY A 51 -13.55 5.57 19.47
CA GLY A 51 -14.89 6.10 19.71
C GLY A 51 -16.00 5.05 19.83
N LYS A 52 -15.68 3.75 19.73
CA LYS A 52 -16.60 2.60 19.79
C LYS A 52 -17.65 2.56 18.66
N PHE A 53 -17.40 3.25 17.55
CA PHE A 53 -18.24 3.18 16.35
C PHE A 53 -17.96 1.91 15.55
N ILE A 54 -16.70 1.41 15.57
CA ILE A 54 -16.30 0.15 15.00
C ILE A 54 -16.27 -0.91 16.10
N ARG A 55 -16.95 -2.04 15.90
CA ARG A 55 -17.01 -3.16 16.82
C ARG A 55 -16.02 -4.27 16.44
N GLY A 56 -15.62 -5.06 17.40
CA GLY A 56 -14.67 -6.17 17.21
C GLY A 56 -13.23 -5.72 17.23
N PHE A 57 -12.37 -6.36 16.44
CA PHE A 57 -10.98 -6.00 16.28
C PHE A 57 -10.80 -5.05 15.10
N CYS A 58 -9.92 -4.06 15.26
CA CYS A 58 -9.51 -3.16 14.20
C CYS A 58 -8.01 -3.31 13.97
N HIS A 59 -7.64 -4.05 12.94
CA HIS A 59 -6.25 -4.30 12.57
C HIS A 59 -5.83 -3.27 11.52
N LEU A 60 -5.17 -2.22 11.98
CA LEU A 60 -4.70 -1.13 11.11
C LEU A 60 -3.55 -1.57 10.21
N TYR A 61 -3.47 -0.96 9.05
CA TYR A 61 -2.43 -1.17 8.03
C TYR A 61 -1.36 -0.07 8.07
N ASP A 62 -1.47 0.88 8.98
CA ASP A 62 -0.57 2.02 9.09
C ASP A 62 0.90 1.59 9.26
N GLY A 63 1.79 2.24 8.50
CA GLY A 63 3.20 1.86 8.39
C GLY A 63 3.52 0.84 7.29
N GLN A 64 2.52 0.25 6.65
CA GLN A 64 2.68 -0.77 5.60
C GLN A 64 2.14 -0.30 4.24
N GLU A 65 1.78 0.97 4.08
CA GLU A 65 1.15 1.52 2.87
C GLU A 65 2.01 1.28 1.61
N ALA A 66 3.33 1.41 1.74
CA ALA A 66 4.24 1.21 0.63
C ALA A 66 4.20 -0.22 0.07
N VAL A 67 3.91 -1.22 0.91
CA VAL A 67 3.74 -2.62 0.46
C VAL A 67 2.52 -2.73 -0.43
N CYS A 68 1.39 -2.18 0.01
CA CYS A 68 0.15 -2.20 -0.78
C CYS A 68 0.30 -1.44 -2.09
N VAL A 69 0.83 -0.22 -2.04
CA VAL A 69 1.03 0.63 -3.24
C VAL A 69 1.97 -0.03 -4.24
N GLY A 70 3.07 -0.61 -3.78
CA GLY A 70 4.02 -1.32 -4.64
C GLY A 70 3.42 -2.57 -5.28
N MET A 71 2.62 -3.34 -4.54
CA MET A 71 1.89 -4.49 -5.09
C MET A 71 0.86 -4.04 -6.14
N GLU A 72 0.05 -3.05 -5.85
CA GLU A 72 -0.95 -2.53 -6.79
C GLU A 72 -0.33 -1.98 -8.08
N ALA A 73 0.84 -1.37 -8.00
CA ALA A 73 1.55 -0.88 -9.18
C ALA A 73 2.02 -2.02 -10.11
N ALA A 74 2.22 -3.22 -9.58
CA ALA A 74 2.63 -4.41 -10.34
C ALA A 74 1.45 -5.27 -10.80
N LEU A 75 0.23 -5.02 -10.33
CA LEU A 75 -0.96 -5.82 -10.61
C LEU A 75 -1.93 -5.09 -11.54
N THR A 76 -2.72 -5.89 -12.26
CA THR A 76 -3.90 -5.40 -12.98
C THR A 76 -5.14 -5.51 -12.11
N LYS A 77 -6.22 -4.83 -12.46
CA LYS A 77 -7.50 -4.94 -11.73
C LYS A 77 -8.19 -6.31 -11.92
N GLU A 78 -7.74 -7.08 -12.90
CA GLU A 78 -8.24 -8.44 -13.17
C GLU A 78 -7.57 -9.51 -12.28
N ASP A 79 -6.39 -9.17 -11.71
CA ASP A 79 -5.69 -10.08 -10.81
C ASP A 79 -6.46 -10.25 -9.49
N ALA A 80 -6.49 -11.48 -8.99
CA ALA A 80 -7.12 -11.80 -7.71
C ALA A 80 -6.09 -11.83 -6.59
N ILE A 81 -6.44 -11.25 -5.44
CA ILE A 81 -5.63 -11.27 -4.22
C ILE A 81 -6.34 -12.12 -3.17
N VAL A 82 -5.62 -13.09 -2.60
CA VAL A 82 -6.03 -13.82 -1.40
C VAL A 82 -5.14 -13.36 -0.26
N THR A 83 -5.73 -12.78 0.76
CA THR A 83 -5.01 -12.13 1.84
C THR A 83 -5.65 -12.41 3.19
N SER A 84 -5.19 -11.78 4.25
CA SER A 84 -5.61 -12.00 5.61
C SER A 84 -6.40 -10.82 6.17
N TYR A 85 -6.43 -10.65 7.46
CA TYR A 85 -7.30 -9.73 8.20
C TYR A 85 -6.88 -8.25 8.18
N ARG A 86 -5.66 -7.93 7.76
CA ARG A 86 -5.13 -6.55 7.71
C ARG A 86 -5.24 -6.01 6.28
N ASP A 87 -6.45 -5.72 5.82
CA ASP A 87 -6.75 -5.56 4.40
C ASP A 87 -7.41 -4.24 4.02
N HIS A 88 -7.52 -3.28 4.92
CA HIS A 88 -8.15 -2.00 4.61
C HIS A 88 -7.50 -1.33 3.39
N CYS A 89 -6.17 -1.27 3.36
CA CYS A 89 -5.43 -0.67 2.25
C CYS A 89 -5.52 -1.52 0.98
N THR A 90 -5.49 -2.84 1.08
CA THR A 90 -5.68 -3.75 -0.06
C THR A 90 -7.05 -3.54 -0.68
N HIS A 91 -8.11 -3.46 0.14
CA HIS A 91 -9.46 -3.15 -0.35
C HIS A 91 -9.49 -1.82 -1.12
N LEU A 92 -8.88 -0.78 -0.56
CA LEU A 92 -8.82 0.54 -1.18
C LEU A 92 -8.01 0.51 -2.49
N GLY A 93 -6.84 -0.16 -2.48
CA GLY A 93 -5.99 -0.34 -3.65
C GLY A 93 -6.71 -1.06 -4.78
N ARG A 94 -7.53 -2.05 -4.48
CA ARG A 94 -8.37 -2.78 -5.47
C ARG A 94 -9.59 -2.00 -5.95
N GLY A 95 -9.75 -0.74 -5.55
CA GLY A 95 -10.83 0.13 -6.00
C GLY A 95 -12.06 0.12 -5.08
N GLY A 96 -11.94 -0.45 -3.90
CA GLY A 96 -12.96 -0.35 -2.87
C GLY A 96 -13.08 1.06 -2.30
N THR A 97 -14.19 1.33 -1.63
CA THR A 97 -14.45 2.61 -0.96
C THR A 97 -14.59 2.42 0.54
N PRO A 98 -14.36 3.49 1.34
CA PRO A 98 -14.58 3.44 2.79
C PRO A 98 -16.05 3.33 3.20
N LEU A 99 -16.97 3.43 2.26
CA LEU A 99 -18.43 3.43 2.46
C LEU A 99 -19.05 2.12 2.03
#